data_2e71b57fb57fdf4ba06409c2b1c15d2a
#
_entry.id   2e71b57fb57fdf4ba06409c2b1c15d2a
#
_cell.length_a   1.000
_cell.length_b   1.000
_cell.length_c   1.000
_cell.angle_alpha   90.00
_cell.angle_beta   90.00
_cell.angle_gamma   90.00
#
_symmetry.space_group_name_H-M   'P 1'
#
loop_
_entity.id
_entity.type
_entity.pdbx_description
1 polymer ?
#
loop_
_entity_poly.entity_id
_entity_poly.type
_entity_poly.pdbx_seq_one_letter_code
_entity_poly.pdbx_strand_id
1 'polypeptide(L)'
;MKSLWDEKEANLYKDDLGMRVYTSQLLGRDSSLVLHGGGNTSVKIVEQNIFGRDQNLLYVKGSGWDLETIDRPGFAPVKLEHLIKLADLEKLSDPQMVNELRSNMTNASAPTPSVEAILHATLPYQFVDHTHADAIVTITNTANGKQKIKDIYGDRLIIIDYIMPGFDLARLCAKQFYKQVNENTEGMILLNHGLFTFADTAKEAYENMIRLVDEAESYIKACDAWDYVLPERKNNALDIRVVAELRQKISTIAGQPMILSVSQKENMQRFASMENLESLANKAQPRQITLFERNDSPCWVRILTFTLMNIKLTLKCTQRTRKTAKLCSTLRLE
;
A
#
# COMPACT_ATOMS: atom_id res chain seq x y z
N MET A 1 -8.39 -3.94 17.51
CA MET A 1 -6.97 -4.26 17.17
C MET A 1 -6.10 -4.25 18.44
N LYS A 2 -4.95 -4.93 18.47
CA LYS A 2 -4.03 -4.91 19.64
C LYS A 2 -2.62 -4.62 19.16
N SER A 3 -1.88 -3.81 19.95
CA SER A 3 -0.46 -3.59 19.70
C SER A 3 0.34 -4.89 19.85
N LEU A 4 1.27 -5.09 18.92
CA LEU A 4 2.26 -6.17 18.94
C LEU A 4 3.63 -5.67 19.47
N TRP A 5 3.70 -4.45 19.97
CA TRP A 5 4.93 -3.90 20.51
C TRP A 5 5.43 -4.69 21.73
N ASP A 6 6.68 -5.10 21.69
CA ASP A 6 7.39 -5.73 22.82
C ASP A 6 8.68 -4.96 23.12
N GLU A 7 8.82 -4.48 24.35
CA GLU A 7 9.99 -3.69 24.77
C GLU A 7 11.30 -4.47 24.69
N LYS A 8 11.26 -5.80 24.89
CA LYS A 8 12.47 -6.62 24.83
C LYS A 8 12.93 -6.80 23.39
N GLU A 9 11.99 -7.03 22.47
CA GLU A 9 12.28 -7.10 21.03
C GLU A 9 12.76 -5.74 20.52
N ALA A 10 12.07 -4.64 20.85
CA ALA A 10 12.46 -3.30 20.46
C ALA A 10 13.90 -2.95 20.89
N ASN A 11 14.31 -3.37 22.08
CA ASN A 11 15.66 -3.14 22.59
C ASN A 11 16.78 -3.86 21.81
N LEU A 12 16.48 -4.76 20.90
CA LEU A 12 17.46 -5.38 19.99
C LEU A 12 17.88 -4.42 18.87
N TYR A 13 17.06 -3.43 18.56
CA TYR A 13 17.31 -2.44 17.52
C TYR A 13 17.90 -1.17 18.12
N LYS A 14 19.12 -0.82 17.73
CA LYS A 14 19.93 0.20 18.42
C LYS A 14 19.96 1.56 17.74
N ASP A 15 19.44 1.66 16.53
CA ASP A 15 19.40 2.89 15.74
C ASP A 15 18.02 3.09 15.08
N ASP A 16 17.79 4.28 14.57
CA ASP A 16 16.50 4.68 14.00
C ASP A 16 16.07 3.81 12.80
N LEU A 17 17.02 3.41 11.93
CA LEU A 17 16.69 2.53 10.81
C LEU A 17 16.32 1.12 11.29
N GLY A 18 17.02 0.59 12.30
CA GLY A 18 16.67 -0.68 12.93
C GLY A 18 15.28 -0.61 13.56
N MET A 19 15.01 0.44 14.30
CA MET A 19 13.70 0.65 14.92
C MET A 19 12.60 0.79 13.85
N ARG A 20 12.91 1.43 12.70
CA ARG A 20 12.00 1.49 11.55
C ARG A 20 11.72 0.11 10.94
N VAL A 21 12.73 -0.75 10.84
CA VAL A 21 12.56 -2.15 10.42
C VAL A 21 11.60 -2.86 11.37
N TYR A 22 11.84 -2.79 12.67
CA TYR A 22 11.01 -3.45 13.67
C TYR A 22 9.53 -3.05 13.58
N THR A 23 9.25 -1.75 13.61
CA THR A 23 7.85 -1.29 13.55
C THR A 23 7.18 -1.58 12.20
N SER A 24 7.95 -1.59 11.11
CA SER A 24 7.44 -2.00 9.80
C SER A 24 7.01 -3.47 9.79
N GLN A 25 7.82 -4.34 10.40
CA GLN A 25 7.48 -5.76 10.53
C GLN A 25 6.26 -5.97 11.43
N LEU A 26 6.09 -5.19 12.50
CA LEU A 26 4.88 -5.23 13.32
C LEU A 26 3.63 -4.90 12.51
N LEU A 27 3.68 -3.84 11.68
CA LEU A 27 2.58 -3.48 10.78
C LEU A 27 2.31 -4.57 9.75
N GLY A 28 3.37 -5.15 9.18
CA GLY A 28 3.26 -6.19 8.14
C GLY A 28 2.70 -7.52 8.63
N ARG A 29 2.87 -7.84 9.92
CA ARG A 29 2.34 -9.07 10.55
C ARG A 29 0.81 -9.09 10.62
N ASP A 30 0.17 -7.92 10.58
CA ASP A 30 -1.30 -7.82 10.60
C ASP A 30 -1.85 -7.59 9.20
N SER A 31 -2.44 -8.64 8.63
CA SER A 31 -3.02 -8.60 7.29
C SER A 31 -4.21 -7.67 7.15
N SER A 32 -4.83 -7.21 8.25
CA SER A 32 -5.88 -6.20 8.24
C SER A 32 -5.34 -4.77 8.07
N LEU A 33 -4.03 -4.56 8.29
CA LEU A 33 -3.35 -3.29 8.06
C LEU A 33 -2.76 -3.21 6.66
N VAL A 34 -2.02 -4.23 6.25
CA VAL A 34 -1.35 -4.28 4.94
C VAL A 34 -1.35 -5.70 4.39
N LEU A 35 -1.30 -5.82 3.06
CA LEU A 35 -1.12 -7.10 2.37
C LEU A 35 0.05 -6.98 1.40
N HIS A 36 0.91 -8.03 1.39
CA HIS A 36 2.02 -8.15 0.44
C HIS A 36 2.87 -6.87 0.37
N GLY A 37 3.09 -6.34 -0.82
CA GLY A 37 3.85 -5.12 -1.04
C GLY A 37 3.10 -3.81 -0.70
N GLY A 38 1.89 -3.88 -0.13
CA GLY A 38 1.08 -2.72 0.25
C GLY A 38 1.64 -1.93 1.42
N GLY A 39 1.15 -0.70 1.61
CA GLY A 39 1.63 0.20 2.64
C GLY A 39 3.10 0.58 2.47
N ASN A 40 3.55 1.56 3.21
CA ASN A 40 4.96 1.94 3.25
C ASN A 40 5.28 2.72 4.51
N THR A 41 6.56 2.73 4.85
CA THR A 41 7.06 3.33 6.07
C THR A 41 8.36 4.04 5.78
N SER A 42 8.68 5.05 6.57
CA SER A 42 9.94 5.77 6.41
C SER A 42 10.49 6.30 7.74
N VAL A 43 11.78 6.64 7.71
CA VAL A 43 12.45 7.37 8.78
C VAL A 43 13.42 8.40 8.21
N LYS A 44 13.48 9.57 8.82
CA LYS A 44 14.43 10.61 8.46
C LYS A 44 15.68 10.50 9.34
N ILE A 45 16.85 10.42 8.69
CA ILE A 45 18.15 10.21 9.37
C ILE A 45 19.16 11.22 8.82
N VAL A 46 20.00 11.74 9.71
CA VAL A 46 21.17 12.54 9.32
C VAL A 46 22.38 11.63 9.25
N GLU A 47 23.03 11.59 8.08
CA GLU A 47 24.26 10.82 7.87
C GLU A 47 25.36 11.68 7.26
N GLN A 48 26.60 11.31 7.49
CA GLN A 48 27.73 11.95 6.82
C GLN A 48 27.91 11.35 5.42
N ASN A 49 28.04 12.23 4.42
CA ASN A 49 28.39 11.81 3.08
C ASN A 49 29.90 11.48 2.97
N ILE A 50 30.35 11.03 1.81
CA ILE A 50 31.77 10.68 1.56
C ILE A 50 32.76 11.84 1.75
N PHE A 51 32.25 13.06 1.84
CA PHE A 51 33.06 14.26 2.06
C PHE A 51 33.03 14.73 3.53
N GLY A 52 32.44 13.92 4.45
CA GLY A 52 32.30 14.27 5.86
C GLY A 52 31.28 15.37 6.16
N ARG A 53 30.35 15.66 5.23
CA ARG A 53 29.28 16.65 5.44
C ARG A 53 27.99 15.96 5.81
N ASP A 54 27.28 16.52 6.77
CA ASP A 54 25.95 16.03 7.16
C ASP A 54 24.97 16.16 6.00
N GLN A 55 24.15 15.14 5.81
CA GLN A 55 23.16 15.02 4.79
C GLN A 55 21.88 14.43 5.38
N ASN A 56 20.76 15.11 5.18
CA ASN A 56 19.45 14.63 5.58
C ASN A 56 18.93 13.62 4.55
N LEU A 57 18.62 12.41 4.99
CA LEU A 57 18.12 11.33 4.16
C LEU A 57 16.74 10.88 4.64
N LEU A 58 15.88 10.56 3.69
CA LEU A 58 14.68 9.78 3.92
C LEU A 58 14.98 8.33 3.56
N TYR A 59 14.96 7.45 4.56
CA TYR A 59 14.93 6.01 4.35
C TYR A 59 13.48 5.60 4.19
N VAL A 60 13.07 5.26 2.99
CA VAL A 60 11.68 4.89 2.67
C VAL A 60 11.62 3.50 2.09
N LYS A 61 10.58 2.75 2.43
CA LYS A 61 10.34 1.40 1.89
C LYS A 61 10.48 1.38 0.38
N GLY A 62 11.24 0.43 -0.10
CA GLY A 62 11.37 0.11 -1.53
C GLY A 62 10.10 -0.48 -2.10
N SER A 63 9.82 -0.11 -3.34
CA SER A 63 8.68 -0.63 -4.09
C SER A 63 8.71 -2.15 -4.18
N GLY A 64 7.59 -2.80 -3.88
CA GLY A 64 7.45 -4.26 -3.95
C GLY A 64 7.99 -5.05 -2.75
N TRP A 65 8.59 -4.41 -1.77
CA TRP A 65 8.96 -5.07 -0.52
C TRP A 65 7.74 -5.29 0.37
N ASP A 66 7.68 -6.45 1.01
CA ASP A 66 6.66 -6.79 1.99
C ASP A 66 7.09 -6.28 3.37
N LEU A 67 6.20 -5.56 4.07
CA LEU A 67 6.50 -5.03 5.40
C LEU A 67 6.75 -6.13 6.43
N GLU A 68 6.09 -7.28 6.32
CA GLU A 68 6.26 -8.40 7.24
C GLU A 68 7.71 -8.91 7.30
N THR A 69 8.38 -8.88 6.15
CA THR A 69 9.72 -9.46 5.98
C THR A 69 10.79 -8.44 5.62
N ILE A 70 10.44 -7.15 5.65
CA ILE A 70 11.39 -6.09 5.30
C ILE A 70 12.57 -6.05 6.28
N ASP A 71 13.76 -5.78 5.75
CA ASP A 71 14.96 -5.51 6.51
C ASP A 71 15.66 -4.26 5.96
N ARG A 72 16.75 -3.81 6.59
CA ARG A 72 17.50 -2.60 6.22
C ARG A 72 17.70 -2.42 4.71
N PRO A 73 18.11 -3.44 3.93
CA PRO A 73 18.26 -3.31 2.48
C PRO A 73 16.97 -2.99 1.74
N GLY A 74 15.82 -3.21 2.37
CA GLY A 74 14.50 -2.89 1.82
C GLY A 74 14.15 -1.40 1.86
N PHE A 75 14.95 -0.57 2.55
CA PHE A 75 14.77 0.87 2.63
C PHE A 75 15.74 1.61 1.72
N ALA A 76 15.19 2.46 0.86
CA ALA A 76 15.97 3.28 -0.06
C ALA A 76 16.31 4.63 0.57
N PRO A 77 17.61 4.98 0.73
CA PRO A 77 18.03 6.29 1.20
C PRO A 77 17.94 7.33 0.08
N VAL A 78 17.08 8.33 0.24
CA VAL A 78 16.87 9.40 -0.74
C VAL A 78 17.15 10.75 -0.08
N LYS A 79 17.77 11.69 -0.81
CA LYS A 79 18.05 13.04 -0.32
C LYS A 79 16.76 13.79 0.03
N LEU A 80 16.55 14.04 1.33
CA LEU A 80 15.32 14.62 1.86
C LEU A 80 15.00 15.98 1.27
N GLU A 81 16.00 16.87 1.22
CA GLU A 81 15.82 18.23 0.70
C GLU A 81 15.37 18.26 -0.76
N HIS A 82 15.84 17.30 -1.56
CA HIS A 82 15.44 17.19 -2.97
C HIS A 82 13.97 16.81 -3.07
N LEU A 83 13.52 15.82 -2.27
CA LEU A 83 12.12 15.38 -2.25
C LEU A 83 11.17 16.51 -1.82
N ILE A 84 11.55 17.29 -0.81
CA ILE A 84 10.76 18.45 -0.36
C ILE A 84 10.63 19.47 -1.48
N LYS A 85 11.72 19.78 -2.19
CA LYS A 85 11.69 20.73 -3.34
C LYS A 85 10.83 20.22 -4.50
N LEU A 86 10.76 18.89 -4.72
CA LEU A 86 9.87 18.34 -5.75
C LEU A 86 8.40 18.65 -5.45
N ALA A 87 7.99 18.68 -4.18
CA ALA A 87 6.62 18.99 -3.80
C ALA A 87 6.17 20.42 -4.16
N ASP A 88 7.11 21.34 -4.40
CA ASP A 88 6.83 22.71 -4.81
C ASP A 88 6.54 22.84 -6.32
N LEU A 89 6.84 21.81 -7.12
CA LEU A 89 6.59 21.85 -8.56
C LEU A 89 5.08 21.85 -8.86
N GLU A 90 4.68 22.49 -9.93
CA GLU A 90 3.29 22.50 -10.38
C GLU A 90 2.85 21.16 -10.97
N LYS A 91 3.74 20.50 -11.70
CA LYS A 91 3.52 19.23 -12.36
C LYS A 91 4.78 18.38 -12.38
N LEU A 92 4.59 17.09 -12.23
CA LEU A 92 5.62 16.08 -12.42
C LEU A 92 4.94 14.82 -12.96
N SER A 93 5.39 14.30 -14.09
CA SER A 93 4.86 13.06 -14.62
C SER A 93 5.43 11.86 -13.85
N ASP A 94 4.70 10.73 -13.81
CA ASP A 94 5.16 9.52 -13.11
C ASP A 94 6.56 9.07 -13.57
N PRO A 95 6.90 9.02 -14.87
CA PRO A 95 8.26 8.69 -15.30
C PRO A 95 9.32 9.67 -14.78
N GLN A 96 9.01 10.98 -14.76
CA GLN A 96 9.91 11.99 -14.22
C GLN A 96 10.06 11.82 -12.70
N MET A 97 8.96 11.64 -11.98
CA MET A 97 8.99 11.39 -10.53
C MET A 97 9.86 10.17 -10.18
N VAL A 98 9.66 9.03 -10.86
CA VAL A 98 10.47 7.83 -10.63
C VAL A 98 11.95 8.09 -10.94
N ASN A 99 12.26 8.84 -12.02
CA ASN A 99 13.63 9.24 -12.34
C ASN A 99 14.25 10.11 -11.23
N GLU A 100 13.53 11.13 -10.76
CA GLU A 100 14.00 11.99 -9.68
C GLU A 100 14.23 11.24 -8.37
N LEU A 101 13.32 10.34 -8.00
CA LEU A 101 13.50 9.48 -6.84
C LEU A 101 14.78 8.64 -6.94
N ARG A 102 15.00 7.97 -8.08
CA ARG A 102 16.17 7.10 -8.30
C ARG A 102 17.48 7.87 -8.40
N SER A 103 17.49 9.02 -9.10
CA SER A 103 18.69 9.84 -9.30
C SER A 103 19.17 10.52 -8.02
N ASN A 104 18.31 10.60 -7.00
CA ASN A 104 18.64 11.22 -5.72
C ASN A 104 18.81 10.22 -4.59
N MET A 105 18.87 8.91 -4.89
CA MET A 105 19.31 7.91 -3.92
C MET A 105 20.81 8.05 -3.65
N THR A 106 21.22 7.80 -2.41
CA THR A 106 22.64 7.77 -2.03
C THR A 106 23.25 6.37 -2.12
N ASN A 107 22.40 5.35 -2.31
CA ASN A 107 22.82 3.96 -2.53
C ASN A 107 22.21 3.44 -3.84
N ALA A 108 23.05 3.28 -4.88
CA ALA A 108 22.64 2.83 -6.21
C ALA A 108 22.12 1.37 -6.23
N SER A 109 22.45 0.55 -5.23
CA SER A 109 21.97 -0.84 -5.11
C SER A 109 20.67 -0.97 -4.33
N ALA A 110 20.17 0.12 -3.71
CA ALA A 110 18.90 0.11 -3.01
C ALA A 110 17.72 -0.09 -3.96
N PRO A 111 16.59 -0.62 -3.47
CA PRO A 111 15.38 -0.77 -4.29
C PRO A 111 14.85 0.60 -4.73
N THR A 112 14.03 0.62 -5.77
CA THR A 112 13.34 1.86 -6.18
C THR A 112 12.45 2.34 -5.03
N PRO A 113 12.57 3.61 -4.60
CA PRO A 113 11.75 4.15 -3.52
C PRO A 113 10.25 4.04 -3.81
N SER A 114 9.43 3.96 -2.77
CA SER A 114 7.97 4.07 -2.90
C SER A 114 7.59 5.34 -3.69
N VAL A 115 6.55 5.26 -4.49
CA VAL A 115 5.97 6.41 -5.21
C VAL A 115 5.45 7.50 -4.25
N GLU A 116 5.21 7.14 -2.99
CA GLU A 116 4.77 8.06 -1.94
C GLU A 116 5.94 8.70 -1.17
N ALA A 117 7.20 8.47 -1.58
CA ALA A 117 8.38 9.02 -0.93
C ALA A 117 8.33 10.55 -0.77
N ILE A 118 7.79 11.27 -1.76
CA ILE A 118 7.63 12.73 -1.68
C ILE A 118 6.65 13.11 -0.56
N LEU A 119 5.53 12.38 -0.42
CA LEU A 119 4.57 12.61 0.66
C LEU A 119 5.24 12.40 2.02
N HIS A 120 5.94 11.27 2.22
CA HIS A 120 6.70 11.02 3.45
C HIS A 120 7.72 12.11 3.77
N ALA A 121 8.39 12.65 2.75
CA ALA A 121 9.37 13.71 2.92
C ALA A 121 8.76 15.02 3.42
N THR A 122 7.54 15.35 2.97
CA THR A 122 6.86 16.61 3.29
C THR A 122 6.26 16.67 4.70
N LEU A 123 6.05 15.52 5.36
CA LEU A 123 5.58 15.47 6.74
C LEU A 123 6.75 15.75 7.69
N PRO A 124 6.64 16.71 8.64
CA PRO A 124 7.78 17.19 9.43
C PRO A 124 8.13 16.29 10.64
N TYR A 125 7.83 15.01 10.58
CA TYR A 125 8.11 14.04 11.65
C TYR A 125 9.19 13.06 11.23
N GLN A 126 9.91 12.50 12.20
CA GLN A 126 11.00 11.57 11.95
C GLN A 126 10.50 10.24 11.39
N PHE A 127 9.44 9.66 11.97
CA PHE A 127 8.85 8.38 11.57
C PHE A 127 7.49 8.61 10.93
N VAL A 128 7.26 7.99 9.79
CA VAL A 128 5.99 8.07 9.05
C VAL A 128 5.58 6.67 8.63
N ASP A 129 4.36 6.28 9.00
CA ASP A 129 3.71 5.02 8.68
C ASP A 129 2.53 5.23 7.74
N HIS A 130 2.36 4.36 6.78
CA HIS A 130 1.21 4.31 5.90
C HIS A 130 0.69 2.89 5.74
N THR A 131 -0.60 2.72 5.98
CA THR A 131 -1.30 1.45 5.83
C THR A 131 -2.60 1.63 5.03
N HIS A 132 -3.05 0.53 4.44
CA HIS A 132 -4.38 0.42 3.82
C HIS A 132 -5.33 -0.35 4.73
N ALA A 133 -5.41 0.03 6.00
CA ALA A 133 -6.17 -0.69 7.01
C ALA A 133 -7.62 -0.94 6.58
N ASP A 134 -8.07 -2.21 6.65
CA ASP A 134 -9.40 -2.64 6.18
C ASP A 134 -10.54 -1.85 6.81
N ALA A 135 -10.47 -1.60 8.13
CA ALA A 135 -11.49 -0.83 8.84
C ALA A 135 -11.60 0.61 8.32
N ILE A 136 -10.45 1.28 8.11
CA ILE A 136 -10.39 2.65 7.58
C ILE A 136 -10.95 2.69 6.15
N VAL A 137 -10.50 1.77 5.29
CA VAL A 137 -10.95 1.71 3.90
C VAL A 137 -12.45 1.38 3.82
N THR A 138 -12.95 0.49 4.69
CA THR A 138 -14.37 0.17 4.78
C THR A 138 -15.20 1.42 5.08
N ILE A 139 -14.84 2.21 6.08
CA ILE A 139 -15.58 3.42 6.45
C ILE A 139 -15.49 4.46 5.33
N THR A 140 -14.29 4.72 4.80
CA THR A 140 -14.08 5.77 3.80
C THR A 140 -14.74 5.46 2.45
N ASN A 141 -14.98 4.18 2.12
CA ASN A 141 -15.69 3.75 0.91
C ASN A 141 -17.22 3.81 1.01
N THR A 142 -17.78 4.18 2.17
CA THR A 142 -19.22 4.40 2.29
C THR A 142 -19.64 5.77 1.73
N ALA A 143 -20.92 5.91 1.34
CA ALA A 143 -21.45 7.16 0.76
C ALA A 143 -21.16 8.40 1.63
N ASN A 144 -21.20 8.25 2.97
CA ASN A 144 -20.94 9.33 3.92
C ASN A 144 -19.59 9.15 4.65
N GLY A 145 -18.62 8.48 4.02
CA GLY A 145 -17.35 8.11 4.64
C GLY A 145 -16.62 9.30 5.28
N LYS A 146 -16.52 10.41 4.57
CA LYS A 146 -15.88 11.64 5.08
C LYS A 146 -16.53 12.16 6.37
N GLN A 147 -17.86 12.14 6.43
CA GLN A 147 -18.58 12.58 7.64
C GLN A 147 -18.37 11.60 8.79
N LYS A 148 -18.46 10.30 8.53
CA LYS A 148 -18.19 9.27 9.54
C LYS A 148 -16.78 9.38 10.14
N ILE A 149 -15.78 9.63 9.31
CA ILE A 149 -14.39 9.87 9.77
C ILE A 149 -14.34 11.08 10.70
N LYS A 150 -15.03 12.18 10.37
CA LYS A 150 -15.12 13.34 11.25
C LYS A 150 -15.83 13.03 12.56
N ASP A 151 -16.88 12.23 12.52
CA ASP A 151 -17.65 11.86 13.70
C ASP A 151 -16.84 10.96 14.65
N ILE A 152 -15.97 10.09 14.11
CA ILE A 152 -15.12 9.19 14.89
C ILE A 152 -13.92 9.92 15.50
N TYR A 153 -13.23 10.73 14.70
CA TYR A 153 -11.90 11.24 15.06
C TYR A 153 -11.86 12.74 15.39
N GLY A 154 -12.93 13.49 15.05
CA GLY A 154 -12.96 14.94 15.26
C GLY A 154 -11.87 15.66 14.45
N ASP A 155 -11.05 16.43 15.15
CA ASP A 155 -9.94 17.23 14.61
C ASP A 155 -8.57 16.54 14.73
N ARG A 156 -8.53 15.30 15.21
CA ARG A 156 -7.30 14.51 15.37
C ARG A 156 -6.71 14.04 14.04
N LEU A 157 -7.51 14.00 12.98
CA LEU A 157 -7.05 13.56 11.66
C LEU A 157 -7.23 14.62 10.59
N ILE A 158 -6.17 14.83 9.82
CA ILE A 158 -6.25 15.57 8.57
C ILE A 158 -6.97 14.70 7.54
N ILE A 159 -7.95 15.25 6.84
CA ILE A 159 -8.74 14.50 5.86
C ILE A 159 -8.43 15.01 4.45
N ILE A 160 -7.94 14.09 3.61
CA ILE A 160 -7.62 14.34 2.21
C ILE A 160 -8.66 13.66 1.32
N ASP A 161 -9.28 14.43 0.45
CA ASP A 161 -10.19 13.88 -0.56
C ASP A 161 -9.43 12.99 -1.55
N TYR A 162 -10.14 11.97 -2.10
CA TYR A 162 -9.49 11.02 -2.98
C TYR A 162 -8.86 11.68 -4.20
N ILE A 163 -7.61 11.37 -4.40
CA ILE A 163 -6.87 11.62 -5.63
C ILE A 163 -6.01 10.40 -5.94
N MET A 164 -5.74 10.16 -7.22
CA MET A 164 -4.91 9.04 -7.64
C MET A 164 -3.52 9.15 -7.00
N PRO A 165 -2.97 8.06 -6.43
CA PRO A 165 -1.61 8.05 -5.90
C PRO A 165 -0.58 8.46 -6.93
N GLY A 166 0.36 9.29 -6.48
CA GLY A 166 1.40 9.85 -7.31
C GLY A 166 1.78 11.26 -6.86
N PHE A 167 2.37 12.01 -7.75
CA PHE A 167 2.87 13.35 -7.46
C PHE A 167 1.77 14.32 -6.97
N ASP A 168 0.62 14.31 -7.64
CA ASP A 168 -0.48 15.22 -7.28
C ASP A 168 -1.03 14.96 -5.88
N LEU A 169 -1.06 13.69 -5.45
CA LEU A 169 -1.43 13.32 -4.09
C LEU A 169 -0.43 13.87 -3.08
N ALA A 170 0.87 13.66 -3.30
CA ALA A 170 1.92 14.14 -2.39
C ALA A 170 1.85 15.66 -2.21
N ARG A 171 1.66 16.39 -3.29
CA ARG A 171 1.51 17.85 -3.30
C ARG A 171 0.25 18.32 -2.58
N LEU A 172 -0.88 17.63 -2.81
CA LEU A 172 -2.13 17.93 -2.11
C LEU A 172 -1.98 17.71 -0.60
N CYS A 173 -1.40 16.58 -0.20
CA CYS A 173 -1.16 16.25 1.21
C CYS A 173 -0.28 17.29 1.89
N ALA A 174 0.84 17.67 1.28
CA ALA A 174 1.72 18.70 1.81
C ALA A 174 0.95 20.01 2.05
N LYS A 175 0.18 20.46 1.05
CA LYS A 175 -0.60 21.69 1.14
C LYS A 175 -1.71 21.63 2.19
N GLN A 176 -2.39 20.51 2.30
CA GLN A 176 -3.49 20.34 3.26
C GLN A 176 -2.98 20.10 4.68
N PHE A 177 -1.83 19.45 4.84
CA PHE A 177 -1.19 19.26 6.13
C PHE A 177 -1.02 20.61 6.85
N TYR A 178 -0.32 21.55 6.27
CA TYR A 178 -0.07 22.87 6.89
C TYR A 178 -1.32 23.72 7.10
N LYS A 179 -2.43 23.39 6.43
CA LYS A 179 -3.71 24.09 6.62
C LYS A 179 -4.57 23.52 7.75
N GLN A 180 -4.44 22.22 8.02
CA GLN A 180 -5.32 21.50 8.93
C GLN A 180 -4.61 21.04 10.20
N VAL A 181 -3.26 20.99 10.20
CA VAL A 181 -2.50 20.53 11.36
C VAL A 181 -2.81 21.41 12.59
N ASN A 182 -3.00 20.76 13.72
CA ASN A 182 -3.22 21.38 15.03
C ASN A 182 -2.51 20.53 16.10
N GLU A 183 -2.59 20.96 17.38
CA GLU A 183 -1.93 20.27 18.50
C GLU A 183 -2.44 18.85 18.77
N ASN A 184 -3.66 18.54 18.30
CA ASN A 184 -4.28 17.22 18.47
C ASN A 184 -4.02 16.28 17.28
N THR A 185 -3.31 16.73 16.25
CA THR A 185 -3.14 15.96 15.01
C THR A 185 -2.29 14.72 15.24
N GLU A 186 -2.87 13.53 15.02
CA GLU A 186 -2.24 12.23 15.20
C GLU A 186 -1.95 11.50 13.88
N GLY A 187 -2.61 11.93 12.80
CA GLY A 187 -2.48 11.28 11.50
C GLY A 187 -3.21 12.01 10.38
N MET A 188 -3.23 11.36 9.23
CA MET A 188 -3.87 11.87 8.02
C MET A 188 -4.59 10.73 7.30
N ILE A 189 -5.89 10.88 7.06
CA ILE A 189 -6.68 9.94 6.26
C ILE A 189 -6.71 10.40 4.81
N LEU A 190 -6.39 9.49 3.93
CA LEU A 190 -6.64 9.59 2.50
C LEU A 190 -7.93 8.82 2.20
N LEU A 191 -9.02 9.52 1.86
CA LEU A 191 -10.30 8.89 1.57
C LEU A 191 -10.16 7.86 0.43
N ASN A 192 -10.79 6.69 0.60
CA ASN A 192 -10.74 5.58 -0.36
C ASN A 192 -9.32 5.03 -0.62
N HIS A 193 -8.35 5.27 0.29
CA HIS A 193 -6.97 4.86 0.11
C HIS A 193 -6.40 4.26 1.40
N GLY A 194 -6.27 5.03 2.47
CA GLY A 194 -5.66 4.53 3.71
C GLY A 194 -5.39 5.61 4.76
N LEU A 195 -4.52 5.26 5.70
CA LEU A 195 -4.17 6.08 6.85
C LEU A 195 -2.65 6.29 6.89
N PHE A 196 -2.24 7.52 7.18
CA PHE A 196 -0.88 7.89 7.58
C PHE A 196 -0.87 8.24 9.07
N THR A 197 0.12 7.74 9.79
CA THR A 197 0.48 8.20 11.14
C THR A 197 1.93 8.62 11.17
N PHE A 198 2.26 9.50 12.09
CA PHE A 198 3.59 10.06 12.16
C PHE A 198 3.91 10.52 13.58
N ALA A 199 5.17 10.45 13.94
CA ALA A 199 5.70 10.94 15.21
C ALA A 199 7.23 11.09 15.14
N ASP A 200 7.82 11.63 16.23
CA ASP A 200 9.26 11.73 16.35
C ASP A 200 9.90 10.44 16.91
N THR A 201 9.08 9.48 17.33
CA THR A 201 9.52 8.14 17.72
C THR A 201 8.79 7.06 16.91
N ALA A 202 9.49 5.96 16.63
CA ALA A 202 8.91 4.82 15.91
C ALA A 202 7.76 4.18 16.69
N LYS A 203 7.87 4.10 18.03
CA LYS A 203 6.85 3.56 18.90
C LYS A 203 5.57 4.35 18.80
N GLU A 204 5.66 5.66 18.93
CA GLU A 204 4.49 6.54 18.90
C GLU A 204 3.79 6.52 17.53
N ALA A 205 4.55 6.57 16.42
CA ALA A 205 3.97 6.46 15.07
C ALA A 205 3.20 5.14 14.90
N TYR A 206 3.80 4.02 15.35
CA TYR A 206 3.17 2.70 15.33
C TYR A 206 1.93 2.63 16.24
N GLU A 207 2.03 3.06 17.50
CA GLU A 207 0.90 2.99 18.44
C GLU A 207 -0.27 3.89 18.01
N ASN A 208 0.02 5.04 17.39
CA ASN A 208 -1.02 5.88 16.79
C ASN A 208 -1.76 5.14 15.69
N MET A 209 -1.04 4.39 14.82
CA MET A 209 -1.66 3.56 13.79
C MET A 209 -2.61 2.52 14.39
N ILE A 210 -2.13 1.76 15.37
CA ILE A 210 -2.91 0.71 16.02
C ILE A 210 -4.15 1.28 16.70
N ARG A 211 -4.00 2.38 17.45
CA ARG A 211 -5.11 3.01 18.17
C ARG A 211 -6.18 3.58 17.23
N LEU A 212 -5.77 4.29 16.20
CA LEU A 212 -6.70 4.87 15.24
C LEU A 212 -7.46 3.79 14.45
N VAL A 213 -6.80 2.69 14.11
CA VAL A 213 -7.47 1.57 13.44
C VAL A 213 -8.41 0.83 14.40
N ASP A 214 -8.02 0.65 15.69
CA ASP A 214 -8.90 0.04 16.69
C ASP A 214 -10.19 0.83 16.91
N GLU A 215 -10.11 2.16 16.89
CA GLU A 215 -11.29 3.04 16.96
C GLU A 215 -12.21 2.84 15.73
N ALA A 216 -11.66 2.69 14.52
CA ALA A 216 -12.42 2.37 13.31
C ALA A 216 -13.09 0.99 13.40
N GLU A 217 -12.36 -0.04 13.86
CA GLU A 217 -12.94 -1.36 14.11
C GLU A 217 -14.09 -1.31 15.12
N SER A 218 -13.89 -0.57 16.21
CA SER A 218 -14.90 -0.40 17.27
C SER A 218 -16.16 0.28 16.74
N TYR A 219 -16.00 1.28 15.87
CA TYR A 219 -17.12 1.94 15.20
C TYR A 219 -17.90 0.97 14.30
N ILE A 220 -17.22 0.16 13.48
CA ILE A 220 -17.86 -0.82 12.60
C ILE A 220 -18.62 -1.86 13.42
N LYS A 221 -18.03 -2.33 14.53
CA LYS A 221 -18.67 -3.26 15.48
C LYS A 221 -19.92 -2.65 16.13
N ALA A 222 -19.85 -1.39 16.56
CA ALA A 222 -20.99 -0.67 17.14
C ALA A 222 -22.15 -0.46 16.14
N CYS A 223 -21.85 -0.50 14.84
CA CYS A 223 -22.85 -0.44 13.77
C CYS A 223 -23.39 -1.82 13.35
N ASP A 224 -23.10 -2.91 14.07
CA ASP A 224 -23.42 -4.30 13.71
C ASP A 224 -22.98 -4.67 12.27
N ALA A 225 -21.87 -4.08 11.81
CA ALA A 225 -21.38 -4.24 10.44
C ALA A 225 -20.05 -5.01 10.36
N TRP A 226 -19.56 -5.55 11.47
CA TRP A 226 -18.29 -6.28 11.53
C TRP A 226 -18.43 -7.72 11.02
N ASP A 227 -19.47 -8.40 11.46
CA ASP A 227 -19.68 -9.80 11.16
C ASP A 227 -20.47 -9.98 9.86
N TYR A 228 -19.81 -9.72 8.72
CA TYR A 228 -20.44 -9.97 7.43
C TYR A 228 -20.49 -11.49 7.14
N VAL A 229 -21.70 -12.02 7.08
CA VAL A 229 -21.91 -13.44 6.74
C VAL A 229 -21.84 -13.62 5.24
N LEU A 230 -20.75 -14.20 4.75
CA LEU A 230 -20.64 -14.62 3.35
C LEU A 230 -21.71 -15.69 3.04
N PRO A 231 -22.30 -15.69 1.84
CA PRO A 231 -23.26 -16.72 1.44
C PRO A 231 -22.65 -18.12 1.51
N GLU A 232 -23.50 -19.11 1.59
CA GLU A 232 -23.03 -20.51 1.51
C GLU A 232 -22.33 -20.78 0.19
N ARG A 233 -21.31 -21.63 0.24
CA ARG A 233 -20.59 -22.05 -0.94
C ARG A 233 -21.55 -22.75 -1.90
N LYS A 234 -21.69 -22.23 -3.14
CA LYS A 234 -22.29 -23.02 -4.21
C LYS A 234 -21.36 -24.17 -4.55
N ASN A 235 -21.84 -25.38 -4.32
CA ASN A 235 -21.03 -26.60 -4.45
C ASN A 235 -20.84 -26.96 -5.94
N ASN A 236 -20.17 -26.08 -6.68
CA ASN A 236 -19.79 -26.33 -8.04
C ASN A 236 -18.41 -26.97 -8.05
N ALA A 237 -18.35 -28.25 -8.42
CA ALA A 237 -17.05 -28.89 -8.67
C ALA A 237 -16.31 -28.09 -9.73
N LEU A 238 -15.02 -27.85 -9.51
CA LEU A 238 -14.16 -27.15 -10.45
C LEU A 238 -14.11 -27.94 -11.76
N ASP A 239 -14.68 -27.41 -12.84
CA ASP A 239 -14.56 -28.03 -14.16
C ASP A 239 -13.14 -27.78 -14.71
N ILE A 240 -12.35 -28.85 -14.72
CA ILE A 240 -10.96 -28.83 -15.22
C ILE A 240 -10.90 -28.33 -16.67
N ARG A 241 -11.92 -28.56 -17.47
CA ARG A 241 -11.98 -28.10 -18.88
C ARG A 241 -12.06 -26.58 -18.93
N VAL A 242 -12.87 -25.97 -18.09
CA VAL A 242 -12.97 -24.50 -17.98
C VAL A 242 -11.63 -23.90 -17.53
N VAL A 243 -10.95 -24.52 -16.59
CA VAL A 243 -9.61 -24.09 -16.13
C VAL A 243 -8.58 -24.20 -17.26
N ALA A 244 -8.63 -25.30 -18.03
CA ALA A 244 -7.71 -25.51 -19.16
C ALA A 244 -7.94 -24.48 -20.30
N GLU A 245 -9.20 -24.20 -20.64
CA GLU A 245 -9.54 -23.17 -21.63
C GLU A 245 -9.11 -21.77 -21.17
N LEU A 246 -9.35 -21.45 -19.90
CA LEU A 246 -8.90 -20.18 -19.31
C LEU A 246 -7.39 -20.04 -19.37
N ARG A 247 -6.67 -21.09 -18.99
CA ARG A 247 -5.20 -21.12 -19.08
C ARG A 247 -4.73 -20.93 -20.52
N GLN A 248 -5.37 -21.59 -21.49
CA GLN A 248 -5.03 -21.45 -22.90
C GLN A 248 -5.24 -20.00 -23.38
N LYS A 249 -6.38 -19.39 -23.08
CA LYS A 249 -6.69 -18.01 -23.44
C LYS A 249 -5.68 -17.03 -22.83
N ILE A 250 -5.37 -17.17 -21.54
CA ILE A 250 -4.38 -16.34 -20.86
C ILE A 250 -3.00 -16.51 -21.50
N SER A 251 -2.58 -17.74 -21.77
CA SER A 251 -1.27 -18.03 -22.40
C SER A 251 -1.16 -17.42 -23.81
N THR A 252 -2.26 -17.45 -24.58
CA THR A 252 -2.33 -16.84 -25.92
C THR A 252 -2.17 -15.32 -25.83
N ILE A 253 -2.87 -14.67 -24.90
CA ILE A 253 -2.78 -13.21 -24.71
C ILE A 253 -1.40 -12.80 -24.18
N ALA A 254 -0.83 -13.57 -23.27
CA ALA A 254 0.50 -13.32 -22.71
C ALA A 254 1.64 -13.62 -23.72
N GLY A 255 1.36 -14.32 -24.84
CA GLY A 255 2.35 -14.74 -25.83
C GLY A 255 3.35 -15.79 -25.32
N GLN A 256 3.07 -16.42 -24.17
CA GLN A 256 3.89 -17.45 -23.56
C GLN A 256 3.05 -18.41 -22.69
N PRO A 257 3.54 -19.64 -22.42
CA PRO A 257 2.84 -20.57 -21.54
C PRO A 257 2.71 -20.00 -20.13
N MET A 258 1.48 -20.02 -19.59
CA MET A 258 1.17 -19.56 -18.24
C MET A 258 0.77 -20.74 -17.34
N ILE A 259 1.08 -20.65 -16.06
CA ILE A 259 0.63 -21.58 -15.02
C ILE A 259 -0.55 -20.92 -14.31
N LEU A 260 -1.64 -21.68 -14.17
CA LEU A 260 -2.83 -21.25 -13.45
C LEU A 260 -2.88 -21.98 -12.10
N SER A 261 -2.98 -21.21 -11.02
CA SER A 261 -3.23 -21.73 -9.66
C SER A 261 -4.63 -21.32 -9.23
N VAL A 262 -5.37 -22.26 -8.66
CA VAL A 262 -6.75 -22.03 -8.21
C VAL A 262 -6.81 -22.19 -6.70
N SER A 263 -7.25 -21.14 -6.00
CA SER A 263 -7.49 -21.21 -4.57
C SER A 263 -8.79 -21.97 -4.27
N GLN A 264 -8.73 -22.90 -3.30
CA GLN A 264 -9.90 -23.62 -2.80
C GLN A 264 -10.27 -23.20 -1.37
N LYS A 265 -9.73 -22.08 -0.87
CA LYS A 265 -10.07 -21.55 0.46
C LYS A 265 -11.57 -21.25 0.51
N GLU A 266 -12.23 -21.70 1.56
CA GLU A 266 -13.69 -21.63 1.72
C GLU A 266 -14.21 -20.19 1.61
N ASN A 267 -13.58 -19.24 2.31
CA ASN A 267 -13.98 -17.83 2.28
C ASN A 267 -13.88 -17.22 0.88
N MET A 268 -12.87 -17.57 0.08
CA MET A 268 -12.72 -17.09 -1.30
C MET A 268 -13.81 -17.66 -2.21
N GLN A 269 -14.16 -18.94 -2.02
CA GLN A 269 -15.23 -19.55 -2.80
C GLN A 269 -16.62 -19.03 -2.41
N ARG A 270 -16.82 -18.75 -1.11
CA ARG A 270 -18.05 -18.11 -0.62
C ARG A 270 -18.17 -16.69 -1.18
N PHE A 271 -17.10 -15.92 -1.17
CA PHE A 271 -17.07 -14.59 -1.79
C PHE A 271 -17.38 -14.67 -3.30
N ALA A 272 -16.75 -15.61 -4.03
CA ALA A 272 -17.01 -15.83 -5.45
C ALA A 272 -18.45 -16.31 -5.74
N SER A 273 -19.19 -16.77 -4.74
CA SER A 273 -20.59 -17.19 -4.86
C SER A 273 -21.61 -16.07 -4.60
N MET A 274 -21.16 -14.84 -4.33
CA MET A 274 -22.05 -13.70 -4.08
C MET A 274 -22.85 -13.33 -5.34
N GLU A 275 -24.15 -13.08 -5.17
CA GLU A 275 -25.02 -12.71 -6.30
C GLU A 275 -24.67 -11.36 -6.92
N ASN A 276 -24.16 -10.43 -6.11
CA ASN A 276 -23.75 -9.09 -6.54
C ASN A 276 -22.25 -8.99 -6.89
N LEU A 277 -21.53 -10.13 -7.03
CA LEU A 277 -20.09 -10.16 -7.27
C LEU A 277 -19.67 -9.33 -8.48
N GLU A 278 -20.41 -9.40 -9.60
CA GLU A 278 -20.11 -8.63 -10.80
C GLU A 278 -20.14 -7.11 -10.53
N SER A 279 -21.15 -6.66 -9.80
CA SER A 279 -21.25 -5.25 -9.37
C SER A 279 -20.09 -4.85 -8.46
N LEU A 280 -19.69 -5.73 -7.55
CA LEU A 280 -18.57 -5.48 -6.65
C LEU A 280 -17.23 -5.47 -7.38
N ALA A 281 -17.01 -6.44 -8.28
CA ALA A 281 -15.78 -6.57 -9.05
C ALA A 281 -15.54 -5.41 -10.03
N ASN A 282 -16.60 -4.74 -10.48
CA ASN A 282 -16.53 -3.58 -11.37
C ASN A 282 -16.38 -2.23 -10.64
N LYS A 283 -16.50 -2.21 -9.30
CA LYS A 283 -16.17 -1.05 -8.49
C LYS A 283 -14.65 -0.94 -8.35
N ALA A 284 -14.17 0.26 -8.03
CA ALA A 284 -12.75 0.44 -7.69
C ALA A 284 -12.36 -0.53 -6.56
N GLN A 285 -11.12 -1.03 -6.60
CA GLN A 285 -10.63 -1.94 -5.57
C GLN A 285 -10.80 -1.29 -4.20
N PRO A 286 -11.41 -1.99 -3.22
CA PRO A 286 -11.60 -1.43 -1.88
C PRO A 286 -10.27 -1.16 -1.18
N ARG A 287 -9.23 -1.88 -1.54
CA ARG A 287 -7.87 -1.75 -1.03
C ARG A 287 -6.91 -1.60 -2.20
N GLN A 288 -6.03 -0.59 -2.15
CA GLN A 288 -4.95 -0.49 -3.12
C GLN A 288 -3.92 -1.59 -2.87
N ILE A 289 -3.96 -2.61 -3.70
CA ILE A 289 -2.87 -3.58 -3.81
C ILE A 289 -1.97 -3.07 -4.92
N THR A 290 -0.83 -2.53 -4.56
CA THR A 290 0.18 -2.16 -5.53
C THR A 290 0.87 -3.45 -5.97
N LEU A 291 0.47 -3.95 -7.15
CA LEU A 291 1.20 -5.04 -7.79
C LEU A 291 2.45 -4.45 -8.43
N PHE A 292 3.56 -4.59 -7.73
CA PHE A 292 4.86 -4.24 -8.29
C PHE A 292 5.49 -5.47 -8.92
N GLU A 293 5.94 -5.31 -10.15
CA GLU A 293 6.84 -6.26 -10.77
C GLU A 293 8.25 -6.16 -10.17
N ARG A 294 8.81 -7.32 -9.89
CA ARG A 294 10.26 -7.48 -9.83
C ARG A 294 10.79 -7.41 -11.26
N ASN A 295 11.60 -6.42 -11.54
CA ASN A 295 12.39 -6.15 -12.74
C ASN A 295 11.78 -5.15 -13.74
N ASP A 296 12.35 -3.98 -13.73
CA ASP A 296 12.67 -3.02 -14.81
C ASP A 296 11.69 -2.81 -15.98
N SER A 297 10.44 -3.28 -15.90
CA SER A 297 9.42 -2.98 -16.91
C SER A 297 8.04 -2.91 -16.29
N PRO A 298 7.29 -1.81 -16.46
CA PRO A 298 5.95 -1.70 -15.93
C PRO A 298 4.99 -2.57 -16.75
N CYS A 299 4.56 -3.68 -16.17
CA CYS A 299 3.45 -4.48 -16.67
C CYS A 299 2.29 -4.36 -15.68
N TRP A 300 1.27 -3.62 -16.04
CA TRP A 300 0.06 -3.50 -15.26
C TRP A 300 -0.79 -4.74 -15.44
N VAL A 301 -0.83 -5.63 -14.48
CA VAL A 301 -1.82 -6.73 -14.46
C VAL A 301 -3.01 -6.28 -13.63
N ARG A 302 -4.11 -5.93 -14.26
CA ARG A 302 -5.40 -5.84 -13.59
C ARG A 302 -5.87 -7.26 -13.29
N ILE A 303 -5.88 -7.65 -12.03
CA ILE A 303 -6.55 -8.89 -11.61
C ILE A 303 -8.05 -8.61 -11.68
N LEU A 304 -8.69 -9.23 -12.66
CA LEU A 304 -10.15 -9.27 -12.75
C LEU A 304 -10.63 -10.51 -12.00
N THR A 305 -11.49 -10.33 -11.03
CA THR A 305 -12.23 -11.42 -10.39
C THR A 305 -13.16 -12.05 -11.44
N PHE A 306 -13.01 -13.34 -11.68
CA PHE A 306 -13.76 -14.05 -12.71
C PHE A 306 -15.06 -14.59 -12.16
N THR A 307 -16.18 -14.22 -12.75
CA THR A 307 -17.46 -14.90 -12.61
C THR A 307 -17.63 -15.87 -13.77
N LEU A 308 -17.93 -17.11 -13.44
CA LEU A 308 -18.05 -18.25 -14.36
C LEU A 308 -19.27 -18.14 -15.29
N MET A 309 -19.48 -17.11 -16.07
CA MET A 309 -20.51 -17.19 -17.15
C MET A 309 -20.54 -16.02 -18.12
N ASN A 310 -19.58 -15.20 -18.28
CA ASN A 310 -19.42 -14.33 -19.46
C ASN A 310 -18.13 -13.51 -19.32
N ILE A 311 -17.01 -14.15 -19.62
CA ILE A 311 -15.69 -13.54 -19.46
C ILE A 311 -15.41 -12.65 -20.67
N LYS A 312 -15.50 -11.34 -20.49
CA LYS A 312 -14.85 -10.38 -21.38
C LYS A 312 -13.51 -9.98 -20.75
N LEU A 313 -12.47 -10.71 -21.11
CA LEU A 313 -11.11 -10.42 -20.69
C LEU A 313 -10.60 -9.18 -21.43
N THR A 314 -10.40 -8.08 -20.72
CA THR A 314 -9.63 -6.96 -21.26
C THR A 314 -8.28 -6.92 -20.54
N LEU A 315 -7.34 -7.71 -21.05
CA LEU A 315 -5.93 -7.56 -20.70
C LEU A 315 -5.33 -6.49 -21.62
N LYS A 316 -5.12 -5.29 -21.10
CA LYS A 316 -4.25 -4.30 -21.76
C LYS A 316 -2.82 -4.58 -21.36
N CYS A 317 -2.13 -5.40 -22.11
CA CYS A 317 -0.68 -5.49 -22.08
C CYS A 317 -0.14 -4.40 -23.00
N THR A 318 0.42 -3.33 -22.45
CA THR A 318 1.22 -2.39 -23.24
C THR A 318 2.62 -2.99 -23.42
N GLN A 319 2.81 -3.69 -24.54
CA GLN A 319 4.15 -4.10 -24.98
C GLN A 319 4.97 -2.85 -25.30
N ARG A 320 6.06 -2.64 -24.59
CA ARG A 320 7.24 -1.95 -25.11
C ARG A 320 8.45 -2.87 -24.96
N THR A 321 8.97 -3.23 -26.13
CA THR A 321 10.28 -3.82 -26.45
C THR A 321 10.54 -5.28 -26.09
N ARG A 322 10.55 -6.10 -27.16
CA ARG A 322 11.22 -7.40 -27.28
C ARG A 322 12.69 -7.29 -26.88
N LYS A 323 13.06 -7.64 -25.64
CA LYS A 323 14.43 -8.15 -25.35
C LYS A 323 14.66 -8.71 -23.94
N THR A 324 13.68 -8.81 -23.08
CA THR A 324 13.84 -9.50 -21.79
C THR A 324 12.57 -10.27 -21.39
N ALA A 325 12.15 -11.21 -22.24
CA ALA A 325 11.13 -12.18 -21.88
C ALA A 325 11.80 -13.37 -21.16
N LYS A 326 12.16 -13.20 -19.90
CA LYS A 326 12.38 -14.32 -18.99
C LYS A 326 11.77 -13.98 -17.64
N LEU A 327 10.77 -14.78 -17.25
CA LEU A 327 10.17 -14.92 -15.94
C LEU A 327 9.06 -13.91 -15.55
N CYS A 328 7.85 -14.21 -15.96
CA CYS A 328 6.73 -14.24 -15.03
C CYS A 328 5.83 -15.42 -15.42
N SER A 329 6.12 -16.60 -14.87
CA SER A 329 5.44 -17.87 -15.27
C SER A 329 4.33 -18.30 -14.32
N THR A 330 4.00 -17.49 -13.31
CA THR A 330 2.99 -17.90 -12.32
C THR A 330 1.99 -16.79 -12.07
N LEU A 331 0.76 -17.00 -12.52
CA LEU A 331 -0.39 -16.19 -12.11
C LEU A 331 -1.07 -16.92 -10.95
N ARG A 332 -1.10 -16.34 -9.76
CA ARG A 332 -1.95 -16.81 -8.66
C ARG A 332 -3.28 -16.08 -8.73
N LEU A 333 -4.35 -16.84 -8.84
CA LEU A 333 -5.71 -16.37 -8.60
C LEU A 333 -6.00 -16.64 -7.11
N GLU A 334 -5.88 -15.63 -6.29
CA GLU A 334 -6.29 -15.68 -4.88
C GLU A 334 -7.68 -15.09 -4.71
#